data_45801f3df877b8b798066d2836216c2f
#
_entry.id   45801f3df877b8b798066d2836216c2f
#
_cell.length_a   1.000
_cell.length_b   1.000
_cell.length_c   1.000
_cell.angle_alpha   90.00
_cell.angle_beta   90.00
_cell.angle_gamma   90.00
#
_symmetry.space_group_name_H-M   'P 1'
#
loop_
_entity.id
_entity.type
_entity.pdbx_description
1 polymer ?
#
loop_
_entity_poly.entity_id
_entity_poly.type
_entity_poly.pdbx_seq_one_letter_code
_entity_poly.pdbx_strand_id
1 'polypeptide(L)'
;MNGTTALDGMAQQAHVVQVSSVSGFGVDGEIRVDLSDPAESAQLRAAMAVESLPGFHCMCRKDVRFEVFDRDDGRLAVVVLHHRATPRWEQWESDAVLADGRLLLAWLDGHGMPGPMQQFEADQQRAEEGTEEERNWLAAMPAGLEGTADRILDLSRTGSRPSPESLAELTDRLQLTFPDRVERVLALLDWYGSGSGRCSG
;
A
#
# COMPACT_ATOMS: atom_id res chain seq x y z
N MET A 1 11.13 -24.62 -10.82
CA MET A 1 10.75 -24.98 -9.43
C MET A 1 9.81 -23.90 -8.98
N ASN A 2 8.59 -24.23 -8.53
CA ASN A 2 7.62 -23.22 -8.10
C ASN A 2 8.17 -22.53 -6.84
N GLY A 3 8.17 -21.19 -6.80
CA GLY A 3 8.74 -20.40 -5.70
C GLY A 3 8.19 -20.74 -4.30
N THR A 4 6.97 -21.27 -4.23
CA THR A 4 6.33 -21.77 -3.01
C THR A 4 7.06 -22.99 -2.42
N THR A 5 7.54 -23.90 -3.27
CA THR A 5 8.24 -25.11 -2.83
C THR A 5 9.61 -24.81 -2.20
N ALA A 6 10.25 -23.71 -2.60
CA ALA A 6 11.54 -23.31 -2.07
C ALA A 6 11.43 -22.75 -0.64
N LEU A 7 10.38 -21.95 -0.34
CA LEU A 7 10.08 -21.48 1.01
C LEU A 7 9.73 -22.61 1.96
N ASP A 8 8.94 -23.59 1.51
CA ASP A 8 8.59 -24.75 2.33
C ASP A 8 9.82 -25.60 2.71
N GLY A 9 10.75 -25.78 1.77
CA GLY A 9 12.01 -26.49 2.03
C GLY A 9 12.92 -25.74 3.01
N MET A 10 13.00 -24.42 2.89
CA MET A 10 13.74 -23.55 3.82
C MET A 10 13.13 -23.58 5.21
N ALA A 11 11.80 -23.45 5.30
CA ALA A 11 11.08 -23.42 6.57
C ALA A 11 11.22 -24.72 7.38
N GLN A 12 11.46 -25.86 6.73
CA GLN A 12 11.73 -27.14 7.41
C GLN A 12 13.13 -27.20 8.05
N GLN A 13 14.09 -26.43 7.53
CA GLN A 13 15.47 -26.38 8.02
C GLN A 13 15.68 -25.18 8.96
N ALA A 14 14.77 -24.22 8.97
CA ALA A 14 14.85 -23.02 9.78
C ALA A 14 14.80 -23.37 11.26
N HIS A 15 15.74 -22.83 12.01
CA HIS A 15 15.83 -22.98 13.48
C HIS A 15 15.73 -21.64 14.20
N VAL A 16 16.19 -20.57 13.57
CA VAL A 16 16.11 -19.21 14.10
C VAL A 16 15.75 -18.25 12.97
N VAL A 17 14.94 -17.26 13.29
CA VAL A 17 14.79 -16.08 12.44
C VAL A 17 15.20 -14.83 13.23
N GLN A 18 16.04 -14.03 12.60
CA GLN A 18 16.45 -12.71 13.09
C GLN A 18 15.77 -11.66 12.21
N VAL A 19 15.11 -10.70 12.85
CA VAL A 19 14.36 -9.66 12.13
C VAL A 19 14.90 -8.29 12.56
N SER A 20 15.21 -7.46 11.60
CA SER A 20 15.73 -6.11 11.84
C SER A 20 15.04 -5.07 10.97
N SER A 21 14.92 -3.84 11.45
CA SER A 21 14.52 -2.70 10.64
C SER A 21 15.64 -2.28 9.69
N VAL A 22 15.33 -1.98 8.44
CA VAL A 22 16.32 -1.57 7.42
C VAL A 22 16.36 -0.06 7.23
N SER A 23 15.29 0.64 7.55
CA SER A 23 15.20 2.10 7.38
C SER A 23 14.70 2.72 8.66
N GLY A 24 15.38 3.72 9.20
CA GLY A 24 15.08 4.45 10.44
C GLY A 24 13.65 5.02 10.60
N PHE A 25 12.66 4.25 10.24
CA PHE A 25 11.23 4.51 10.47
C PHE A 25 10.83 4.05 11.87
N GLY A 26 11.38 4.68 12.92
CA GLY A 26 10.81 4.58 14.26
C GLY A 26 10.70 3.17 14.88
N VAL A 27 11.22 2.15 14.22
CA VAL A 27 11.25 0.76 14.68
C VAL A 27 12.72 0.43 14.92
N ASP A 28 13.28 1.00 15.96
CA ASP A 28 14.59 0.61 16.47
C ASP A 28 14.42 -0.71 17.21
N GLY A 29 14.70 -1.82 16.53
CA GLY A 29 14.64 -3.12 17.15
C GLY A 29 15.18 -4.21 16.25
N GLU A 30 15.85 -5.12 16.89
CA GLU A 30 16.18 -6.43 16.35
C GLU A 30 15.52 -7.46 17.24
N ILE A 31 14.78 -8.39 16.63
CA ILE A 31 14.19 -9.53 17.33
C ILE A 31 14.83 -10.81 16.82
N ARG A 32 15.00 -11.76 17.72
CA ARG A 32 15.45 -13.12 17.40
C ARG A 32 14.42 -14.10 17.93
N VAL A 33 13.86 -14.90 17.03
CA VAL A 33 12.79 -15.86 17.37
C VAL A 33 13.32 -17.27 17.13
N ASP A 34 13.15 -18.14 18.12
CA ASP A 34 13.48 -19.55 18.05
C ASP A 34 12.32 -20.30 17.33
N LEU A 35 12.62 -20.90 16.21
CA LEU A 35 11.70 -21.68 15.38
C LEU A 35 11.74 -23.18 15.68
N SER A 36 12.47 -23.60 16.71
CA SER A 36 12.49 -25.01 17.16
C SER A 36 11.14 -25.45 17.77
N ASP A 37 10.33 -24.49 18.25
CA ASP A 37 8.93 -24.74 18.57
C ASP A 37 8.12 -24.92 17.28
N PRO A 38 7.50 -26.10 17.08
CA PRO A 38 6.68 -26.36 15.89
C PRO A 38 5.51 -25.40 15.72
N ALA A 39 4.94 -24.87 16.81
CA ALA A 39 3.83 -23.93 16.76
C ALA A 39 4.32 -22.58 16.20
N GLU A 40 5.44 -22.08 16.70
CA GLU A 40 6.06 -20.84 16.23
C GLU A 40 6.46 -20.93 14.74
N SER A 41 7.14 -22.02 14.38
CA SER A 41 7.50 -22.30 12.99
C SER A 41 6.26 -22.37 12.07
N ALA A 42 5.16 -22.97 12.53
CA ALA A 42 3.92 -23.04 11.77
C ALA A 42 3.26 -21.67 11.61
N GLN A 43 3.27 -20.83 12.65
CA GLN A 43 2.74 -19.46 12.58
C GLN A 43 3.50 -18.60 11.57
N LEU A 44 4.84 -18.59 11.62
CA LEU A 44 5.65 -17.85 10.66
C LEU A 44 5.44 -18.36 9.23
N ARG A 45 5.36 -19.67 9.00
CA ARG A 45 5.07 -20.25 7.68
C ARG A 45 3.70 -19.81 7.16
N ALA A 46 2.67 -19.82 8.01
CA ALA A 46 1.34 -19.37 7.63
C ALA A 46 1.35 -17.86 7.29
N ALA A 47 2.07 -17.07 8.08
CA ALA A 47 2.20 -15.62 7.86
C ALA A 47 2.97 -15.28 6.57
N MET A 48 3.93 -16.12 6.17
CA MET A 48 4.71 -15.96 4.93
C MET A 48 4.14 -16.75 3.74
N ALA A 49 2.91 -17.26 3.82
CA ALA A 49 2.29 -17.97 2.72
C ALA A 49 2.13 -17.06 1.48
N VAL A 50 2.71 -17.49 0.35
CA VAL A 50 2.69 -16.73 -0.90
C VAL A 50 1.47 -17.11 -1.73
N GLU A 51 0.68 -16.11 -2.13
CA GLU A 51 -0.43 -16.27 -3.05
C GLU A 51 0.04 -16.24 -4.51
N SER A 52 0.91 -15.27 -4.86
CA SER A 52 1.36 -15.09 -6.24
C SER A 52 2.71 -14.38 -6.34
N LEU A 53 3.36 -14.54 -7.51
CA LEU A 53 4.56 -13.85 -7.93
C LEU A 53 4.24 -13.06 -9.21
N PRO A 54 3.94 -11.75 -9.12
CA PRO A 54 3.39 -10.97 -10.24
C PRO A 54 4.40 -10.61 -11.34
N GLY A 55 5.66 -11.03 -11.23
CA GLY A 55 6.66 -10.87 -12.28
C GLY A 55 7.34 -9.49 -12.32
N PHE A 56 7.27 -8.71 -11.23
CA PHE A 56 7.99 -7.45 -11.16
C PHE A 56 8.59 -7.19 -9.76
N HIS A 57 9.65 -6.37 -9.71
CA HIS A 57 10.27 -5.91 -8.48
C HIS A 57 9.96 -4.43 -8.24
N CYS A 58 9.42 -4.10 -7.07
CA CYS A 58 9.26 -2.72 -6.64
C CYS A 58 10.63 -2.08 -6.33
N MET A 59 10.86 -0.86 -6.82
CA MET A 59 12.07 -0.08 -6.50
C MET A 59 11.97 0.68 -5.17
N CYS A 60 10.94 0.41 -4.38
CA CYS A 60 10.67 1.09 -3.14
C CYS A 60 11.67 0.73 -2.03
N ARG A 61 11.71 1.56 -0.98
CA ARG A 61 12.53 1.30 0.21
C ARG A 61 12.12 0.00 0.89
N LYS A 62 13.12 -0.66 1.46
CA LYS A 62 12.96 -1.86 2.29
C LYS A 62 12.58 -1.42 3.70
N ASP A 63 11.63 -2.11 4.31
CA ASP A 63 11.13 -1.77 5.64
C ASP A 63 11.73 -2.69 6.72
N VAL A 64 11.64 -4.00 6.51
CA VAL A 64 12.04 -5.04 7.47
C VAL A 64 12.84 -6.12 6.75
N ARG A 65 13.87 -6.62 7.43
CA ARG A 65 14.75 -7.70 6.93
C ARG A 65 14.64 -8.91 7.84
N PHE A 66 14.35 -10.06 7.27
CA PHE A 66 14.38 -11.37 7.91
C PHE A 66 15.63 -12.11 7.46
N GLU A 67 16.43 -12.59 8.39
CA GLU A 67 17.51 -13.54 8.15
C GLU A 67 17.16 -14.87 8.83
N VAL A 68 17.12 -15.91 8.05
CA VAL A 68 16.74 -17.25 8.53
C VAL A 68 17.98 -18.11 8.62
N PHE A 69 18.12 -18.80 9.74
CA PHE A 69 19.28 -19.62 10.05
C PHE A 69 18.88 -21.05 10.37
N ASP A 70 19.75 -22.00 10.03
CA ASP A 70 19.64 -23.40 10.43
C ASP A 70 20.14 -23.64 11.86
N ARG A 71 20.18 -24.89 12.28
CA ARG A 71 20.63 -25.30 13.61
C ARG A 71 22.12 -25.00 13.88
N ASP A 72 22.93 -24.94 12.83
CA ASP A 72 24.38 -24.73 12.89
C ASP A 72 24.76 -23.24 12.67
N ASP A 73 23.78 -22.32 12.80
CA ASP A 73 23.89 -20.89 12.50
C ASP A 73 24.25 -20.60 11.02
N GLY A 74 24.04 -21.55 10.13
CA GLY A 74 24.14 -21.35 8.69
C GLY A 74 22.95 -20.52 8.17
N ARG A 75 23.24 -19.42 7.46
CA ARG A 75 22.18 -18.56 6.90
C ARG A 75 21.54 -19.21 5.68
N LEU A 76 20.27 -19.57 5.82
CA LEU A 76 19.47 -20.21 4.79
C LEU A 76 18.87 -19.23 3.80
N ALA A 77 18.39 -18.07 4.29
CA ALA A 77 17.72 -17.07 3.45
C ALA A 77 17.79 -15.66 4.03
N VAL A 78 17.63 -14.70 3.14
CA VAL A 78 17.33 -13.30 3.48
C VAL A 78 16.07 -12.90 2.73
N VAL A 79 15.03 -12.54 3.48
CA VAL A 79 13.77 -12.02 2.94
C VAL A 79 13.62 -10.59 3.40
N VAL A 80 13.20 -9.70 2.51
CA VAL A 80 13.04 -8.29 2.83
C VAL A 80 11.61 -7.88 2.53
N LEU A 81 10.92 -7.22 3.47
CA LEU A 81 9.61 -6.65 3.22
C LEU A 81 9.73 -5.29 2.55
N HIS A 82 8.87 -5.08 1.58
CA HIS A 82 8.55 -3.81 0.97
C HIS A 82 7.08 -3.50 1.22
N HIS A 83 6.70 -2.23 1.28
CA HIS A 83 5.30 -1.85 1.50
C HIS A 83 4.65 -2.63 2.66
N ARG A 84 5.46 -2.96 3.68
CA ARG A 84 5.10 -3.64 4.93
C ARG A 84 4.67 -5.10 4.81
N ALA A 85 4.11 -5.53 3.69
CA ALA A 85 3.58 -6.88 3.52
C ALA A 85 3.93 -7.53 2.16
N THR A 86 4.91 -6.99 1.43
CA THR A 86 5.35 -7.51 0.15
C THR A 86 6.77 -8.06 0.30
N PRO A 87 6.95 -9.38 0.49
CA PRO A 87 8.28 -9.96 0.67
C PRO A 87 9.01 -10.08 -0.64
N ARG A 88 10.32 -9.86 -0.58
CA ARG A 88 11.29 -10.14 -1.63
C ARG A 88 12.33 -11.13 -1.13
N TRP A 89 12.57 -12.16 -1.89
CA TRP A 89 13.64 -13.10 -1.67
C TRP A 89 14.49 -13.21 -2.93
N GLU A 90 15.79 -13.32 -2.78
CA GLU A 90 16.73 -13.38 -3.92
C GLU A 90 16.51 -14.55 -4.89
N GLN A 91 15.85 -15.62 -4.42
CA GLN A 91 15.52 -16.78 -5.25
C GLN A 91 14.21 -16.62 -6.04
N TRP A 92 13.49 -15.53 -5.85
CA TRP A 92 12.28 -15.23 -6.60
C TRP A 92 12.56 -14.27 -7.74
N GLU A 93 11.84 -14.47 -8.85
CA GLU A 93 11.91 -13.60 -10.02
C GLU A 93 11.16 -12.27 -9.83
N SER A 94 10.40 -12.14 -8.75
CA SER A 94 9.61 -10.94 -8.42
C SER A 94 9.39 -10.82 -6.93
N ASP A 95 8.84 -9.65 -6.51
CA ASP A 95 8.27 -9.53 -5.19
C ASP A 95 7.04 -10.42 -5.08
N ALA A 96 6.79 -10.98 -3.90
CA ALA A 96 5.65 -11.87 -3.69
C ALA A 96 4.44 -11.09 -3.15
N VAL A 97 3.25 -11.59 -3.47
CA VAL A 97 2.01 -11.23 -2.78
C VAL A 97 1.73 -12.31 -1.75
N LEU A 98 1.59 -11.93 -0.49
CA LEU A 98 1.19 -12.86 0.57
C LEU A 98 -0.31 -13.17 0.49
N ALA A 99 -0.68 -14.39 0.87
CA ALA A 99 -2.08 -14.79 0.98
C ALA A 99 -2.83 -13.93 2.02
N ASP A 100 -2.17 -13.59 3.12
CA ASP A 100 -2.64 -12.61 4.10
C ASP A 100 -1.44 -11.86 4.70
N GLY A 101 -1.13 -10.70 4.15
CA GLY A 101 -0.02 -9.86 4.65
C GLY A 101 -0.23 -9.38 6.09
N ARG A 102 -1.47 -9.30 6.57
CA ARG A 102 -1.77 -8.85 7.92
C ARG A 102 -1.32 -9.89 8.97
N LEU A 103 -1.31 -11.18 8.64
CA LEU A 103 -0.79 -12.21 9.52
C LEU A 103 0.70 -12.02 9.83
N LEU A 104 1.50 -11.63 8.83
CA LEU A 104 2.92 -11.37 9.03
C LEU A 104 3.16 -10.13 9.89
N LEU A 105 2.36 -9.08 9.69
CA LEU A 105 2.43 -7.87 10.52
C LEU A 105 2.01 -8.15 11.97
N ALA A 106 0.98 -8.97 12.18
CA ALA A 106 0.54 -9.39 13.50
C ALA A 106 1.58 -10.28 14.20
N TRP A 107 2.26 -11.15 13.45
CA TRP A 107 3.37 -11.95 13.97
C TRP A 107 4.53 -11.06 14.43
N LEU A 108 4.91 -10.05 13.64
CA LEU A 108 5.92 -9.06 14.03
C LEU A 108 5.55 -8.28 15.29
N ASP A 109 4.31 -7.81 15.36
CA ASP A 109 3.77 -7.08 16.52
C ASP A 109 3.83 -7.95 17.80
N GLY A 110 3.39 -9.21 17.72
CA GLY A 110 3.44 -10.17 18.82
C GLY A 110 4.85 -10.47 19.33
N HIS A 111 5.88 -10.26 18.50
CA HIS A 111 7.29 -10.42 18.85
C HIS A 111 7.99 -9.10 19.23
N GLY A 112 7.24 -8.02 19.45
CA GLY A 112 7.78 -6.74 19.92
C GLY A 112 8.25 -5.81 18.80
N MET A 113 7.81 -6.02 17.57
CA MET A 113 8.03 -5.13 16.42
C MET A 113 6.70 -4.56 15.89
N PRO A 114 6.01 -3.68 16.63
CA PRO A 114 4.67 -3.18 16.28
C PRO A 114 4.68 -2.17 15.12
N GLY A 115 5.80 -1.54 14.81
CA GLY A 115 5.88 -0.45 13.84
C GLY A 115 5.30 -0.78 12.47
N PRO A 116 5.61 -1.93 11.84
CA PRO A 116 5.02 -2.31 10.55
C PRO A 116 3.49 -2.40 10.57
N MET A 117 2.89 -2.94 11.64
CA MET A 117 1.44 -3.02 11.80
C MET A 117 0.81 -1.63 11.97
N GLN A 118 1.35 -0.83 12.87
CA GLN A 118 0.88 0.55 13.12
C GLN A 118 0.92 1.40 11.86
N GLN A 119 1.99 1.28 11.09
CA GLN A 119 2.13 1.99 9.84
C GLN A 119 1.13 1.50 8.78
N PHE A 120 0.88 0.19 8.72
CA PHE A 120 -0.13 -0.38 7.82
C PHE A 120 -1.54 0.13 8.16
N GLU A 121 -1.89 0.16 9.45
CA GLU A 121 -3.18 0.69 9.91
C GLU A 121 -3.32 2.19 9.62
N ALA A 122 -2.26 2.97 9.87
CA ALA A 122 -2.26 4.39 9.53
C ALA A 122 -2.42 4.66 8.02
N ASP A 123 -1.89 3.77 7.16
CA ASP A 123 -2.08 3.91 5.71
C ASP A 123 -3.49 3.51 5.27
N GLN A 124 -4.06 2.47 5.88
CA GLN A 124 -5.46 2.12 5.63
C GLN A 124 -6.39 3.27 6.02
N GLN A 125 -6.19 3.83 7.22
CA GLN A 125 -6.98 4.97 7.66
C GLN A 125 -6.86 6.16 6.69
N ARG A 126 -5.65 6.49 6.24
CA ARG A 126 -5.44 7.56 5.25
C ARG A 126 -6.12 7.27 3.91
N ALA A 127 -6.15 6.02 3.48
CA ALA A 127 -6.84 5.62 2.27
C ALA A 127 -8.37 5.74 2.41
N GLU A 128 -8.92 5.37 3.58
CA GLU A 128 -10.34 5.53 3.90
C GLU A 128 -10.75 7.00 3.96
N GLU A 129 -9.96 7.83 4.67
CA GLU A 129 -10.15 9.28 4.73
C GLU A 129 -10.10 9.90 3.34
N GLY A 130 -9.13 9.52 2.49
CA GLY A 130 -9.03 10.00 1.11
C GLY A 130 -10.23 9.61 0.25
N THR A 131 -10.82 8.42 0.49
CA THR A 131 -12.03 7.97 -0.22
C THR A 131 -13.26 8.76 0.23
N GLU A 132 -13.37 9.08 1.51
CA GLU A 132 -14.45 9.90 2.04
C GLU A 132 -14.36 11.36 1.56
N GLU A 133 -13.16 11.91 1.57
CA GLU A 133 -12.89 13.25 1.01
C GLU A 133 -13.24 13.33 -0.47
N GLU A 134 -12.87 12.33 -1.28
CA GLU A 134 -13.23 12.26 -2.70
C GLU A 134 -14.77 12.21 -2.87
N ARG A 135 -15.45 11.42 -2.05
CA ARG A 135 -16.92 11.33 -2.08
C ARG A 135 -17.58 12.67 -1.73
N ASN A 136 -17.09 13.35 -0.69
CA ASN A 136 -17.60 14.66 -0.27
C ASN A 136 -17.35 15.72 -1.34
N TRP A 137 -16.18 15.71 -1.97
CA TRP A 137 -15.84 16.61 -3.07
C TRP A 137 -16.75 16.38 -4.29
N LEU A 138 -17.03 15.11 -4.65
CA LEU A 138 -17.98 14.79 -5.71
C LEU A 138 -19.42 15.22 -5.37
N ALA A 139 -19.83 15.05 -4.12
CA ALA A 139 -21.16 15.48 -3.68
C ALA A 139 -21.36 16.99 -3.71
N ALA A 140 -20.28 17.75 -3.57
CA ALA A 140 -20.28 19.21 -3.66
C ALA A 140 -20.13 19.74 -5.10
N MET A 141 -20.01 18.85 -6.10
CA MET A 141 -19.81 19.22 -7.51
C MET A 141 -20.94 20.14 -8.00
N PRO A 142 -20.59 21.25 -8.70
CA PRO A 142 -21.59 22.15 -9.26
C PRO A 142 -22.56 21.46 -10.21
N ALA A 143 -23.82 21.82 -10.12
CA ALA A 143 -24.84 21.36 -11.08
C ALA A 143 -24.37 21.61 -12.52
N GLY A 144 -24.66 20.63 -13.41
CA GLY A 144 -24.19 20.64 -14.78
C GLY A 144 -22.85 19.93 -15.02
N LEU A 145 -22.06 19.62 -13.97
CA LEU A 145 -20.84 18.85 -14.09
C LEU A 145 -20.98 17.39 -13.65
N GLU A 146 -22.08 16.99 -13.04
CA GLU A 146 -22.27 15.64 -12.46
C GLU A 146 -22.01 14.50 -13.47
N GLY A 147 -22.42 14.67 -14.70
CA GLY A 147 -22.19 13.69 -15.78
C GLY A 147 -20.73 13.61 -16.27
N THR A 148 -19.82 14.41 -15.71
CA THR A 148 -18.39 14.46 -16.08
C THR A 148 -17.47 14.05 -14.94
N ALA A 149 -18.03 13.62 -13.81
CA ALA A 149 -17.30 13.29 -12.58
C ALA A 149 -16.13 12.33 -12.81
N ASP A 150 -16.39 11.19 -13.46
CA ASP A 150 -15.36 10.17 -13.71
C ASP A 150 -14.20 10.71 -14.55
N ARG A 151 -14.51 11.54 -15.55
CA ARG A 151 -13.48 12.16 -16.40
C ARG A 151 -12.65 13.19 -15.63
N ILE A 152 -13.26 13.97 -14.76
CA ILE A 152 -12.55 14.96 -13.92
C ILE A 152 -11.67 14.24 -12.93
N LEU A 153 -12.14 13.16 -12.28
CA LEU A 153 -11.36 12.33 -11.39
C LEU A 153 -10.15 11.69 -12.10
N ASP A 154 -10.36 11.16 -13.30
CA ASP A 154 -9.27 10.55 -14.09
C ASP A 154 -8.19 11.59 -14.42
N LEU A 155 -8.57 12.78 -14.84
CA LEU A 155 -7.64 13.89 -15.07
C LEU A 155 -6.87 14.28 -13.80
N SER A 156 -7.56 14.36 -12.66
CA SER A 156 -6.95 14.66 -11.37
C SER A 156 -5.95 13.59 -10.93
N ARG A 157 -6.31 12.32 -11.04
CA ARG A 157 -5.46 11.17 -10.66
C ARG A 157 -4.23 11.02 -11.56
N THR A 158 -4.36 11.33 -12.84
CA THR A 158 -3.26 11.22 -13.81
C THR A 158 -2.40 12.47 -13.90
N GLY A 159 -2.83 13.59 -13.31
CA GLY A 159 -2.20 14.91 -13.49
C GLY A 159 -2.24 15.41 -14.94
N SER A 160 -3.15 14.85 -15.75
CA SER A 160 -3.27 15.19 -17.17
C SER A 160 -4.04 16.50 -17.33
N ARG A 161 -3.62 17.30 -18.34
CA ARG A 161 -4.39 18.49 -18.68
C ARG A 161 -5.58 18.10 -19.56
N PRO A 162 -6.78 18.67 -19.31
CA PRO A 162 -7.92 18.45 -20.19
C PRO A 162 -7.62 18.97 -21.61
N SER A 163 -8.15 18.29 -22.62
CA SER A 163 -8.06 18.76 -23.98
C SER A 163 -8.85 20.07 -24.18
N PRO A 164 -8.52 20.89 -25.19
CA PRO A 164 -9.28 22.09 -25.51
C PRO A 164 -10.77 21.84 -25.70
N GLU A 165 -11.12 20.71 -26.33
CA GLU A 165 -12.51 20.30 -26.56
C GLU A 165 -13.22 19.95 -25.24
N SER A 166 -12.52 19.24 -24.35
CA SER A 166 -13.03 18.95 -23.00
C SER A 166 -13.26 20.22 -22.18
N LEU A 167 -12.33 21.17 -22.23
CA LEU A 167 -12.48 22.46 -21.56
C LEU A 167 -13.67 23.26 -22.12
N ALA A 168 -13.84 23.29 -23.43
CA ALA A 168 -14.97 23.96 -24.07
C ALA A 168 -16.30 23.31 -23.62
N GLU A 169 -16.41 22.00 -23.65
CA GLU A 169 -17.62 21.27 -23.19
C GLU A 169 -17.96 21.58 -21.74
N LEU A 170 -16.97 21.50 -20.82
CA LEU A 170 -17.18 21.79 -19.40
C LEU A 170 -17.60 23.27 -19.18
N THR A 171 -17.00 24.17 -19.95
CA THR A 171 -17.32 25.61 -19.91
C THR A 171 -18.76 25.86 -20.36
N ASP A 172 -19.19 25.24 -21.48
CA ASP A 172 -20.54 25.38 -22.01
C ASP A 172 -21.59 24.84 -21.03
N ARG A 173 -21.33 23.69 -20.41
CA ARG A 173 -22.21 23.11 -19.38
C ARG A 173 -22.38 24.05 -18.18
N LEU A 174 -21.28 24.60 -17.69
CA LEU A 174 -21.31 25.57 -16.60
C LEU A 174 -22.01 26.86 -16.99
N GLN A 175 -21.83 27.34 -18.22
CA GLN A 175 -22.52 28.55 -18.71
C GLN A 175 -24.02 28.34 -18.84
N LEU A 176 -24.46 27.15 -19.23
CA LEU A 176 -25.89 26.81 -19.30
C LEU A 176 -26.51 26.75 -17.91
N THR A 177 -25.80 26.22 -16.92
CA THR A 177 -26.30 26.07 -15.56
C THR A 177 -26.20 27.39 -14.76
N PHE A 178 -25.12 28.12 -14.94
CA PHE A 178 -24.84 29.40 -14.30
C PHE A 178 -24.56 30.46 -15.35
N PRO A 179 -25.60 31.12 -15.92
CA PRO A 179 -25.43 32.17 -16.92
C PRO A 179 -24.63 33.37 -16.41
N ASP A 180 -24.81 33.71 -15.15
CA ASP A 180 -24.05 34.78 -14.51
C ASP A 180 -22.60 34.35 -14.25
N ARG A 181 -21.65 35.20 -14.65
CA ARG A 181 -20.22 34.90 -14.51
C ARG A 181 -19.77 34.83 -13.04
N VAL A 182 -20.33 35.66 -12.19
CA VAL A 182 -19.95 35.74 -10.78
C VAL A 182 -20.46 34.51 -10.05
N GLU A 183 -21.73 34.14 -10.26
CA GLU A 183 -22.32 32.90 -9.71
C GLU A 183 -21.51 31.67 -10.11
N ARG A 184 -21.12 31.56 -11.40
CA ARG A 184 -20.31 30.48 -11.90
C ARG A 184 -18.93 30.39 -11.21
N VAL A 185 -18.26 31.52 -11.02
CA VAL A 185 -16.97 31.57 -10.31
C VAL A 185 -17.16 31.19 -8.83
N LEU A 186 -18.19 31.68 -8.18
CA LEU A 186 -18.48 31.37 -6.79
C LEU A 186 -18.78 29.86 -6.61
N ALA A 187 -19.57 29.26 -7.50
CA ALA A 187 -19.85 27.82 -7.47
C ALA A 187 -18.57 26.96 -7.63
N LEU A 188 -17.66 27.38 -8.51
CA LEU A 188 -16.38 26.68 -8.68
C LEU A 188 -15.44 26.87 -7.49
N LEU A 189 -15.41 28.06 -6.89
CA LEU A 189 -14.60 28.33 -5.69
C LEU A 189 -15.14 27.57 -4.46
N ASP A 190 -16.45 27.49 -4.32
CA ASP A 190 -17.10 26.73 -3.25
C ASP A 190 -16.77 25.23 -3.39
N TRP A 191 -16.89 24.70 -4.61
CA TRP A 191 -16.49 23.32 -4.91
C TRP A 191 -15.00 23.08 -4.66
N TYR A 192 -14.13 23.98 -5.12
CA TYR A 192 -12.69 23.90 -4.84
C TYR A 192 -12.39 23.89 -3.33
N GLY A 193 -13.09 24.75 -2.58
CA GLY A 193 -12.95 24.84 -1.12
C GLY A 193 -13.52 23.66 -0.33
N SER A 194 -14.42 22.87 -0.93
CA SER A 194 -15.00 21.67 -0.28
C SER A 194 -14.05 20.48 -0.26
N GLY A 195 -12.97 20.50 -1.04
CA GLY A 195 -11.95 19.47 -1.06
C GLY A 195 -10.85 19.70 -0.02
N SER A 196 -10.22 18.64 0.47
CA SER A 196 -9.08 18.69 1.40
C SER A 196 -7.76 19.15 0.76
N GLY A 197 -7.80 19.63 -0.48
CA GLY A 197 -6.62 19.97 -1.29
C GLY A 197 -5.97 18.78 -2.02
N ARG A 198 -6.41 17.53 -1.76
CA ARG A 198 -5.91 16.35 -2.48
C ARG A 198 -6.62 16.10 -3.80
N CYS A 199 -7.91 16.47 -3.87
CA CYS A 199 -8.73 16.35 -5.07
C CYS A 199 -8.82 17.65 -5.87
N SER A 200 -8.26 18.74 -5.38
CA SER A 200 -8.34 20.08 -5.99
C SER A 200 -7.02 20.54 -6.64
N GLY A 201 -6.03 19.66 -6.72
CA GLY A 201 -4.70 19.95 -7.27
C GLY A 201 -4.51 19.55 -8.71
#